data_982ccac636b7ddb0e0c749d011308713
#
_entry.id   982ccac636b7ddb0e0c749d011308713
#
_cell.length_a   1.000
_cell.length_b   1.000
_cell.length_c   1.000
_cell.angle_alpha   90.00
_cell.angle_beta   90.00
_cell.angle_gamma   90.00
#
_symmetry.space_group_name_H-M   'P 1'
#
loop_
_entity.id
_entity.type
_entity.pdbx_description
1 polymer ?
#
loop_
_entity_poly.entity_id
_entity_poly.type
_entity_poly.pdbx_seq_one_letter_code
_entity_poly.pdbx_strand_id
1 'polypeptide(L)'
;MSIISRLTQKHLWSNKRRTWVTIIGVMLCTAMICAVSTLIGSFRNYLMECDEYSSGAYHVNFSAMPYEKVPQLQANAEVSSVGTSYAMGVCNNIKTENPEKPYIYVMALDEAAEALLPVHLVEGRLPQTPNEIALPQH
;
A
#
# COMPACT_ATOMS: atom_id res chain seq x y z
N MET A 1 16.94 -37.61 34.97
CA MET A 1 17.38 -37.86 33.57
C MET A 1 17.18 -39.34 33.28
N SER A 2 16.35 -39.67 32.30
CA SER A 2 16.03 -41.08 31.99
C SER A 2 17.24 -41.77 31.33
N ILE A 3 17.37 -43.08 31.55
CA ILE A 3 18.43 -43.93 30.98
C ILE A 3 18.49 -43.76 29.44
N ILE A 4 17.34 -43.57 28.82
CA ILE A 4 17.18 -43.33 27.37
C ILE A 4 17.90 -42.07 26.93
N SER A 5 17.80 -40.96 27.66
CA SER A 5 18.44 -39.71 27.30
C SER A 5 19.98 -39.80 27.37
N ARG A 6 20.52 -40.55 28.32
CA ARG A 6 21.97 -40.79 28.39
C ARG A 6 22.49 -41.70 27.26
N LEU A 7 21.71 -42.67 26.84
CA LEU A 7 22.06 -43.58 25.73
C LEU A 7 22.05 -42.83 24.41
N THR A 8 21.03 -42.01 24.19
CA THR A 8 20.91 -41.15 22.99
C THR A 8 22.09 -40.17 22.89
N GLN A 9 22.44 -39.54 24.00
CA GLN A 9 23.54 -38.57 24.03
C GLN A 9 24.89 -39.26 23.74
N LYS A 10 25.12 -40.46 24.26
CA LYS A 10 26.34 -41.23 24.01
C LYS A 10 26.43 -41.69 22.54
N HIS A 11 25.30 -42.07 21.94
CA HIS A 11 25.22 -42.44 20.51
C HIS A 11 25.47 -41.25 19.57
N LEU A 12 24.94 -40.07 19.90
CA LEU A 12 25.20 -38.81 19.15
C LEU A 12 26.68 -38.43 19.17
N TRP A 13 27.34 -38.61 20.31
CA TRP A 13 28.77 -38.26 20.43
C TRP A 13 29.69 -39.29 19.76
N SER A 14 29.27 -40.56 19.64
CA SER A 14 30.04 -41.60 18.94
C SER A 14 30.12 -41.35 17.43
N ASN A 15 29.06 -40.77 16.81
CA ASN A 15 28.98 -40.49 15.38
C ASN A 15 28.98 -38.97 15.08
N LYS A 16 29.95 -38.24 15.62
CA LYS A 16 30.04 -36.77 15.55
C LYS A 16 29.84 -36.20 14.12
N ARG A 17 30.50 -36.77 13.13
CA ARG A 17 30.44 -36.30 11.75
C ARG A 17 29.01 -36.35 11.19
N ARG A 18 28.30 -37.46 11.39
CA ARG A 18 26.91 -37.64 10.92
C ARG A 18 25.95 -36.68 11.64
N THR A 19 26.12 -36.52 12.95
CA THR A 19 25.31 -35.60 13.75
C THR A 19 25.50 -34.15 13.31
N TRP A 20 26.72 -33.70 13.08
CA TRP A 20 27.02 -32.35 12.59
C TRP A 20 26.40 -32.07 11.22
N VAL A 21 26.52 -33.02 10.28
CA VAL A 21 25.91 -32.88 8.95
C VAL A 21 24.39 -32.73 9.03
N THR A 22 23.74 -33.53 9.90
CA THR A 22 22.29 -33.43 10.11
C THR A 22 21.87 -32.11 10.72
N ILE A 23 22.59 -31.63 11.74
CA ILE A 23 22.32 -30.33 12.38
C ILE A 23 22.49 -29.20 11.38
N ILE A 24 23.57 -29.16 10.62
CA ILE A 24 23.80 -28.14 9.60
C ILE A 24 22.70 -28.20 8.53
N GLY A 25 22.31 -29.40 8.09
CA GLY A 25 21.23 -29.56 7.11
C GLY A 25 19.90 -28.99 7.61
N VAL A 26 19.50 -29.29 8.85
CA VAL A 26 18.28 -28.74 9.45
C VAL A 26 18.38 -27.23 9.61
N MET A 27 19.51 -26.71 10.06
CA MET A 27 19.75 -25.26 10.22
C MET A 27 19.62 -24.53 8.86
N LEU A 28 20.22 -25.07 7.81
CA LEU A 28 20.13 -24.47 6.46
C LEU A 28 18.70 -24.50 5.92
N CYS A 29 17.98 -25.63 6.09
CA CYS A 29 16.58 -25.72 5.66
C CYS A 29 15.69 -24.72 6.40
N THR A 30 15.82 -24.61 7.73
CA THR A 30 15.02 -23.65 8.51
C THR A 30 15.38 -22.21 8.17
N ALA A 31 16.66 -21.88 8.00
CA ALA A 31 17.10 -20.57 7.58
C ALA A 31 16.54 -20.19 6.20
N MET A 32 16.53 -21.12 5.26
CA MET A 32 15.98 -20.90 3.91
C MET A 32 14.48 -20.63 3.94
N ILE A 33 13.71 -21.42 4.73
CA ILE A 33 12.27 -21.19 4.89
C ILE A 33 12.00 -19.82 5.51
N CYS A 34 12.73 -19.45 6.55
CA CYS A 34 12.60 -18.14 7.19
C CYS A 34 12.92 -17.01 6.21
N ALA A 35 14.01 -17.13 5.44
CA ALA A 35 14.43 -16.12 4.47
C ALA A 35 13.36 -15.90 3.39
N VAL A 36 12.82 -16.98 2.81
CA VAL A 36 11.77 -16.90 1.79
C VAL A 36 10.49 -16.29 2.36
N SER A 37 10.07 -16.71 3.56
CA SER A 37 8.87 -16.18 4.20
C SER A 37 8.99 -14.68 4.51
N THR A 38 10.15 -14.25 4.98
CA THR A 38 10.41 -12.82 5.26
C THR A 38 10.42 -12.00 3.96
N LEU A 39 11.03 -12.53 2.91
CA LEU A 39 11.10 -11.86 1.61
C LEU A 39 9.71 -11.67 1.00
N ILE A 40 8.85 -12.70 1.05
CA ILE A 40 7.48 -12.60 0.56
C ILE A 40 6.69 -11.57 1.36
N GLY A 41 6.80 -11.58 2.69
CA GLY A 41 6.14 -10.60 3.56
C GLY A 41 6.58 -9.16 3.29
N SER A 42 7.89 -8.94 3.18
CA SER A 42 8.45 -7.61 2.88
C SER A 42 8.04 -7.12 1.49
N PHE A 43 8.06 -7.99 0.49
CA PHE A 43 7.67 -7.64 -0.87
C PHE A 43 6.19 -7.28 -0.97
N ARG A 44 5.32 -8.04 -0.29
CA ARG A 44 3.90 -7.73 -0.23
C ARG A 44 3.64 -6.35 0.41
N ASN A 45 4.27 -6.07 1.54
CA ASN A 45 4.12 -4.78 2.21
C ASN A 45 4.61 -3.63 1.33
N TYR A 46 5.75 -3.81 0.66
CA TYR A 46 6.28 -2.83 -0.29
C TYR A 46 5.31 -2.55 -1.44
N LEU A 47 4.71 -3.59 -2.03
CA LEU A 47 3.73 -3.41 -3.10
C LEU A 47 2.48 -2.66 -2.62
N MET A 48 1.99 -2.98 -1.42
CA MET A 48 0.84 -2.27 -0.84
C MET A 48 1.15 -0.79 -0.60
N GLU A 49 2.32 -0.48 -0.07
CA GLU A 49 2.76 0.90 0.16
C GLU A 49 2.94 1.67 -1.15
N CYS A 50 3.51 1.04 -2.18
CA CYS A 50 3.63 1.64 -3.51
C CYS A 50 2.26 1.89 -4.15
N ASP A 51 1.31 1.00 -3.99
CA ASP A 51 -0.05 1.15 -4.52
C ASP A 51 -0.80 2.27 -3.79
N GLU A 52 -0.73 2.31 -2.47
CA GLU A 52 -1.30 3.38 -1.66
C GLU A 52 -0.70 4.75 -2.03
N TYR A 53 0.62 4.82 -2.23
CA TYR A 53 1.30 6.06 -2.62
C TYR A 53 0.89 6.53 -4.02
N SER A 54 0.67 5.62 -4.97
CA SER A 54 0.38 5.97 -6.38
C SER A 54 -1.11 6.11 -6.68
N SER A 55 -1.93 5.27 -6.07
CA SER A 55 -3.38 5.18 -6.36
C SER A 55 -4.23 5.84 -5.27
N GLY A 56 -3.75 5.84 -4.02
CA GLY A 56 -4.46 6.36 -2.86
C GLY A 56 -4.93 5.26 -1.89
N ALA A 57 -5.32 5.68 -0.70
CA ALA A 57 -5.69 4.81 0.42
C ALA A 57 -7.18 4.39 0.37
N TYR A 58 -7.71 4.04 -0.80
CA TYR A 58 -9.09 3.60 -0.94
C TYR A 58 -9.18 2.16 -1.47
N HIS A 59 -10.24 1.44 -1.08
CA HIS A 59 -10.44 0.05 -1.48
C HIS A 59 -11.32 -0.08 -2.73
N VAL A 60 -12.25 0.85 -2.94
CA VAL A 60 -13.21 0.83 -4.05
C VAL A 60 -13.42 2.22 -4.60
N ASN A 61 -13.42 2.34 -5.92
CA ASN A 61 -13.77 3.56 -6.64
C ASN A 61 -15.01 3.32 -7.51
N PHE A 62 -16.02 4.16 -7.34
CA PHE A 62 -17.22 4.16 -8.16
C PHE A 62 -17.18 5.34 -9.13
N SER A 63 -17.03 5.05 -10.42
CA SER A 63 -17.09 6.06 -11.46
C SER A 63 -18.54 6.36 -11.84
N ALA A 64 -18.86 7.66 -12.00
CA ALA A 64 -20.16 8.15 -12.45
C ALA A 64 -21.36 7.73 -11.57
N MET A 65 -21.16 7.66 -10.25
CA MET A 65 -22.24 7.37 -9.30
C MET A 65 -23.11 8.62 -9.10
N PRO A 66 -24.45 8.52 -9.11
CA PRO A 66 -25.34 9.60 -8.73
C PRO A 66 -25.08 10.02 -7.27
N TYR A 67 -24.95 11.32 -7.04
CA TYR A 67 -24.67 11.88 -5.69
C TYR A 67 -25.70 11.47 -4.63
N GLU A 68 -26.94 11.28 -5.03
CA GLU A 68 -28.06 10.84 -4.17
C GLU A 68 -27.80 9.49 -3.46
N LYS A 69 -26.90 8.67 -4.02
CA LYS A 69 -26.52 7.37 -3.43
C LYS A 69 -25.39 7.45 -2.40
N VAL A 70 -24.67 8.56 -2.34
CA VAL A 70 -23.55 8.75 -1.40
C VAL A 70 -23.97 8.57 0.06
N PRO A 71 -25.11 9.14 0.52
CA PRO A 71 -25.56 8.95 1.91
C PRO A 71 -25.87 7.50 2.25
N GLN A 72 -26.28 6.68 1.26
CA GLN A 72 -26.55 5.26 1.48
C GLN A 72 -25.26 4.47 1.73
N LEU A 73 -24.15 4.86 1.08
CA LEU A 73 -22.83 4.29 1.33
C LEU A 73 -22.28 4.72 2.69
N GLN A 74 -22.44 5.99 3.04
CA GLN A 74 -22.01 6.52 4.33
C GLN A 74 -22.76 5.89 5.51
N ALA A 75 -24.03 5.49 5.30
CA ALA A 75 -24.83 4.81 6.30
C ALA A 75 -24.48 3.33 6.49
N ASN A 76 -23.64 2.75 5.64
CA ASN A 76 -23.25 1.35 5.75
C ASN A 76 -22.18 1.17 6.82
N ALA A 77 -22.44 0.32 7.80
CA ALA A 77 -21.53 0.07 8.94
C ALA A 77 -20.19 -0.57 8.54
N GLU A 78 -20.08 -1.16 7.35
CA GLU A 78 -18.85 -1.75 6.82
C GLU A 78 -17.96 -0.73 6.10
N VAL A 79 -18.44 0.49 5.88
CA VAL A 79 -17.72 1.57 5.19
C VAL A 79 -17.17 2.55 6.23
N SER A 80 -15.87 2.66 6.31
CA SER A 80 -15.20 3.53 7.28
C SER A 80 -15.17 5.00 6.84
N SER A 81 -15.01 5.26 5.55
CA SER A 81 -14.96 6.62 4.99
C SER A 81 -15.41 6.62 3.53
N VAL A 82 -16.08 7.68 3.11
CA VAL A 82 -16.50 7.89 1.73
C VAL A 82 -16.05 9.28 1.30
N GLY A 83 -15.09 9.33 0.39
CA GLY A 83 -14.65 10.56 -0.27
C GLY A 83 -15.36 10.74 -1.60
N THR A 84 -15.74 11.97 -1.94
CA THR A 84 -16.36 12.32 -3.21
C THR A 84 -15.46 13.22 -4.04
N SER A 85 -15.34 12.88 -5.33
CA SER A 85 -14.63 13.71 -6.29
C SER A 85 -15.57 14.08 -7.44
N TYR A 86 -15.51 15.34 -7.87
CA TYR A 86 -16.33 15.85 -8.97
C TYR A 86 -15.44 16.23 -10.15
N ALA A 87 -15.66 15.59 -11.27
CA ALA A 87 -15.06 15.97 -12.55
C ALA A 87 -15.71 17.25 -13.06
N MET A 88 -15.01 18.37 -12.99
CA MET A 88 -15.48 19.66 -13.50
C MET A 88 -15.24 19.82 -15.01
N GLY A 89 -14.29 19.09 -15.56
CA GLY A 89 -13.97 19.11 -16.97
C GLY A 89 -12.50 19.27 -17.29
N VAL A 90 -12.23 19.56 -18.55
CA VAL A 90 -10.88 19.73 -19.08
C VAL A 90 -10.70 21.18 -19.56
N CYS A 91 -9.67 21.84 -19.05
CA CYS A 91 -9.27 23.17 -19.51
C CYS A 91 -8.11 23.03 -20.49
N ASN A 92 -8.31 23.45 -21.74
CA ASN A 92 -7.33 23.42 -22.82
C ASN A 92 -6.84 24.81 -23.23
N ASN A 93 -7.25 25.84 -22.51
CA ASN A 93 -6.90 27.25 -22.83
C ASN A 93 -5.72 27.79 -21.99
N ILE A 94 -5.03 26.94 -21.26
CA ILE A 94 -3.88 27.27 -20.42
C ILE A 94 -2.62 26.86 -21.17
N LYS A 95 -1.66 27.81 -21.29
CA LYS A 95 -0.32 27.47 -21.80
C LYS A 95 0.40 26.64 -20.75
N THR A 96 0.50 25.35 -20.99
CA THR A 96 1.32 24.45 -20.20
C THR A 96 2.78 24.51 -20.67
N GLU A 97 3.72 24.34 -19.78
CA GLU A 97 5.15 24.28 -20.13
C GLU A 97 5.48 23.03 -20.95
N ASN A 98 4.69 21.98 -20.81
CA ASN A 98 4.86 20.72 -21.54
C ASN A 98 3.88 20.64 -22.72
N PRO A 99 4.37 20.72 -23.99
CA PRO A 99 3.52 20.61 -25.17
C PRO A 99 2.78 19.29 -25.34
N GLU A 100 3.28 18.23 -24.73
CA GLU A 100 2.65 16.90 -24.79
C GLU A 100 1.45 16.78 -23.83
N LYS A 101 1.30 17.74 -22.90
CA LYS A 101 0.18 17.80 -21.94
C LYS A 101 -0.57 19.14 -22.09
N PRO A 102 -1.31 19.36 -23.20
CA PRO A 102 -1.90 20.66 -23.53
C PRO A 102 -3.19 20.98 -22.75
N TYR A 103 -3.62 20.12 -21.86
CA TYR A 103 -4.86 20.29 -21.09
C TYR A 103 -4.66 19.94 -19.62
N ILE A 104 -5.45 20.62 -18.79
CA ILE A 104 -5.52 20.38 -17.35
C ILE A 104 -6.90 19.80 -17.03
N TYR A 105 -6.93 18.68 -16.37
CA TYR A 105 -8.16 18.10 -15.84
C TYR A 105 -8.49 18.77 -14.50
N VAL A 106 -9.68 19.37 -14.42
CA VAL A 106 -10.15 20.07 -13.23
C VAL A 106 -11.10 19.17 -12.46
N MET A 107 -10.79 18.92 -11.20
CA MET A 107 -11.62 18.17 -10.28
C MET A 107 -11.78 18.93 -8.97
N ALA A 108 -12.91 18.76 -8.33
CA ALA A 108 -13.15 19.17 -6.96
C ALA A 108 -13.15 17.94 -6.05
N LEU A 109 -12.57 18.06 -4.88
CA LEU A 109 -12.46 17.02 -3.86
C LEU A 109 -13.13 17.50 -2.58
N ASP A 110 -13.78 16.60 -1.86
CA ASP A 110 -14.16 16.85 -0.49
C ASP A 110 -13.01 16.50 0.48
N GLU A 111 -13.10 16.90 1.74
CA GLU A 111 -12.08 16.66 2.77
C GLU A 111 -11.75 15.17 2.94
N ALA A 112 -12.76 14.30 2.82
CA ALA A 112 -12.56 12.85 2.90
C ALA A 112 -11.82 12.32 1.66
N ALA A 113 -12.10 12.84 0.46
CA ALA A 113 -11.40 12.47 -0.76
C ALA A 113 -9.95 12.97 -0.77
N GLU A 114 -9.66 14.15 -0.20
CA GLU A 114 -8.29 14.64 -0.03
C GLU A 114 -7.43 13.69 0.82
N ALA A 115 -8.02 13.10 1.86
CA ALA A 115 -7.34 12.12 2.71
C ALA A 115 -7.15 10.75 2.06
N LEU A 116 -8.02 10.37 1.12
CA LEU A 116 -8.00 9.07 0.45
C LEU A 116 -7.19 9.06 -0.84
N LEU A 117 -7.08 10.19 -1.52
CA LEU A 117 -6.36 10.33 -2.78
C LEU A 117 -4.89 10.71 -2.56
N PRO A 118 -3.97 10.31 -3.44
CA PRO A 118 -2.55 10.58 -3.30
C PRO A 118 -2.21 12.03 -3.69
N VAL A 119 -2.75 13.00 -2.96
CA VAL A 119 -2.49 14.43 -3.18
C VAL A 119 -1.25 14.83 -2.38
N HIS A 120 -0.12 14.96 -3.06
CA HIS A 120 1.14 15.38 -2.44
C HIS A 120 1.41 16.86 -2.73
N LEU A 121 1.33 17.68 -1.70
CA LEU A 121 1.68 19.10 -1.82
C LEU A 121 3.19 19.27 -1.88
N VAL A 122 3.67 19.97 -2.89
CA VAL A 122 5.09 20.34 -3.03
C VAL A 122 5.32 21.70 -2.37
N GLU A 123 4.44 22.66 -2.62
CA GLU A 123 4.49 24.01 -2.06
C GLU A 123 3.07 24.52 -1.76
N GLY A 124 2.94 25.37 -0.75
CA GLY A 124 1.69 26.03 -0.43
C GLY A 124 0.74 25.19 0.43
N ARG A 125 -0.55 25.32 0.18
CA ARG A 125 -1.64 24.62 0.89
C ARG A 125 -2.76 24.23 -0.08
N LEU A 126 -3.60 23.30 0.32
CA LEU A 126 -4.83 22.98 -0.42
C LEU A 126 -5.82 24.15 -0.40
N PRO A 127 -6.66 24.29 -1.43
CA PRO A 127 -7.67 25.32 -1.53
C PRO A 127 -8.65 25.27 -0.35
N GLN A 128 -8.89 26.39 0.31
CA GLN A 128 -9.83 26.53 1.42
C GLN A 128 -11.01 27.46 1.09
N THR A 129 -10.88 28.22 0.01
CA THR A 129 -11.92 29.15 -0.44
C THR A 129 -12.29 28.89 -1.91
N PRO A 130 -13.52 29.26 -2.33
CA PRO A 130 -14.02 28.99 -3.70
C PRO A 130 -13.19 29.57 -4.83
N ASN A 131 -12.32 30.54 -4.55
CA ASN A 131 -11.49 31.24 -5.56
C ASN A 131 -10.03 30.74 -5.56
N GLU A 132 -9.72 29.66 -4.87
CA GLU A 132 -8.39 29.07 -4.82
C GLU A 132 -8.37 27.78 -5.62
N ILE A 133 -7.25 27.51 -6.27
CA ILE A 133 -6.98 26.27 -6.99
C ILE A 133 -5.57 25.79 -6.66
N ALA A 134 -5.38 24.47 -6.60
CA ALA A 134 -4.06 23.86 -6.62
C ALA A 134 -3.72 23.43 -8.05
N LEU A 135 -2.50 23.68 -8.49
CA LEU A 135 -2.03 23.31 -9.82
C LEU A 135 -0.99 22.20 -9.71
N PRO A 136 -0.98 21.22 -10.63
CA PRO A 136 0.08 20.22 -10.68
C PRO A 136 1.40 20.87 -11.07
N GLN A 137 2.48 20.37 -10.49
CA GLN A 137 3.84 20.75 -10.90
C GLN A 137 4.24 19.90 -12.12
N HIS A 138 4.23 20.47 -13.30
CA HIS A 138 4.61 19.78 -14.55
C HIS A 138 5.58 20.62 -15.37
#